data_ab2dae5ccc95088bc4156d6cc4ec527a
#
_entry.id   ab2dae5ccc95088bc4156d6cc4ec527a
#
_cell.length_a   1.000
_cell.length_b   1.000
_cell.length_c   1.000
_cell.angle_alpha   90.00
_cell.angle_beta   90.00
_cell.angle_gamma   90.00
#
_symmetry.space_group_name_H-M   'P 1'
#
loop_
_entity.id
_entity.type
_entity.pdbx_description
1 polymer ?
#
loop_
_entity_poly.entity_id
_entity_poly.type
_entity_poly.pdbx_seq_one_letter_code
_entity_poly.pdbx_strand_id
1 'polypeptide(L)'
;MEAAIERFFKVGERGSSLGTEVMAGLTTFLTMAYIVAVNPAMMEAAGIPFNAALTATCFGAAVMTAAMGLIANRPIALASGMGINAIVAFTLCGSMGLDWRIAMGVVFLEGVIILVLVMLGLREAVMDAIPVAMRQAIGIGIGLFVAFIGLKGGGILAPDSSTLVTMGSLTEPTAIVSVVSIALAIILTVRGTKGGLLISIVVATIVGIPLGVTALPTEFDFVPDFSALCAPFQQLPDGSGLAIVQVFVQPVLLMFVFSLLMSDFFDTMGTMMAVGQQGGFVDEDGNVENTREILMVDSVGAIVGGFVGASSITSFAESTSGAAAGARTGLSNLVIALAFFVCAFLAPIIGMVSSSATCGALVVVGYLMMSDIGKIDWGSLEAAIPAFVTIMGIPFTYSITNGIGFGFITYVVVKVTQGHWRDVKPLMWIVSAAFLFTFVAFS
;
A
#
# COMPACT_ATOMS: atom_id res chain seq x y z
N MET A 1 -0.37 31.01 20.28
CA MET A 1 -0.55 29.82 19.48
C MET A 1 0.81 29.31 18.97
N GLU A 2 1.61 30.13 18.29
CA GLU A 2 2.94 29.78 17.80
C GLU A 2 3.87 29.18 18.88
N ALA A 3 3.98 29.83 20.03
CA ALA A 3 4.79 29.36 21.15
C ALA A 3 4.36 27.96 21.69
N ALA A 4 3.06 27.63 21.61
CA ALA A 4 2.56 26.34 22.03
C ALA A 4 2.90 25.26 20.98
N ILE A 5 2.80 25.57 19.69
CA ILE A 5 3.18 24.71 18.57
C ILE A 5 4.68 24.44 18.64
N GLU A 6 5.49 25.49 18.81
CA GLU A 6 6.94 25.39 18.92
C GLU A 6 7.35 24.49 20.10
N ARG A 7 6.73 24.69 21.25
CA ARG A 7 7.00 23.87 22.45
C ARG A 7 6.67 22.39 22.27
N PHE A 8 5.59 22.08 21.53
CA PHE A 8 5.14 20.72 21.32
C PHE A 8 5.95 20.00 20.25
N PHE A 9 6.09 20.62 19.05
CA PHE A 9 6.73 20.00 17.91
C PHE A 9 8.25 20.20 17.87
N LYS A 10 8.78 21.22 18.60
CA LYS A 10 10.21 21.57 18.64
C LYS A 10 10.76 21.92 17.26
N VAL A 11 10.01 22.70 16.49
CA VAL A 11 10.27 23.00 15.08
C VAL A 11 11.64 23.65 14.89
N GLY A 12 11.95 24.70 15.68
CA GLY A 12 13.25 25.40 15.64
C GLY A 12 14.39 24.53 16.13
N GLU A 13 14.21 23.73 17.20
CA GLU A 13 15.23 22.81 17.71
C GLU A 13 15.63 21.77 16.65
N ARG A 14 14.72 21.38 15.77
CA ARG A 14 14.94 20.42 14.68
C ARG A 14 15.35 21.06 13.35
N GLY A 15 15.67 22.34 13.35
CA GLY A 15 16.20 23.05 12.19
C GLY A 15 15.17 23.33 11.09
N SER A 16 13.89 23.46 11.46
CA SER A 16 12.79 23.81 10.55
C SER A 16 12.13 25.13 10.94
N SER A 17 11.09 25.54 10.22
CA SER A 17 10.23 26.67 10.54
C SER A 17 8.77 26.34 10.28
N LEU A 18 7.83 27.07 10.90
CA LEU A 18 6.40 26.84 10.68
C LEU A 18 6.03 26.92 9.20
N GLY A 19 6.58 27.89 8.47
CA GLY A 19 6.35 28.03 7.03
C GLY A 19 6.91 26.84 6.23
N THR A 20 8.10 26.37 6.58
CA THR A 20 8.73 25.19 5.96
C THR A 20 7.90 23.94 6.20
N GLU A 21 7.44 23.69 7.42
CA GLU A 21 6.61 22.52 7.76
C GLU A 21 5.29 22.52 6.98
N VAL A 22 4.62 23.70 6.86
CA VAL A 22 3.38 23.82 6.08
C VAL A 22 3.63 23.53 4.60
N MET A 23 4.66 24.14 4.00
CA MET A 23 4.99 23.92 2.58
C MET A 23 5.44 22.50 2.30
N ALA A 24 6.19 21.90 3.21
CA ALA A 24 6.63 20.53 3.12
C ALA A 24 5.46 19.53 3.27
N GLY A 25 4.53 19.81 4.19
CA GLY A 25 3.30 19.04 4.33
C GLY A 25 2.45 19.08 3.05
N LEU A 26 2.26 20.26 2.46
CA LEU A 26 1.59 20.38 1.16
C LEU A 26 2.33 19.64 0.04
N THR A 27 3.67 19.66 0.07
CA THR A 27 4.48 18.91 -0.91
C THR A 27 4.25 17.40 -0.78
N THR A 28 4.27 16.86 0.45
CA THR A 28 3.95 15.44 0.69
C THR A 28 2.53 15.11 0.24
N PHE A 29 1.55 15.92 0.66
CA PHE A 29 0.16 15.69 0.26
C PHE A 29 0.02 15.62 -1.27
N LEU A 30 0.58 16.58 -2.01
CA LEU A 30 0.49 16.61 -3.47
C LEU A 30 1.13 15.38 -4.12
N THR A 31 2.20 14.83 -3.54
CA THR A 31 2.85 13.63 -4.09
C THR A 31 2.08 12.36 -3.82
N MET A 32 1.32 12.28 -2.72
CA MET A 32 0.53 11.11 -2.35
C MET A 32 -0.97 11.24 -2.61
N ALA A 33 -1.46 12.42 -3.03
CA ALA A 33 -2.90 12.68 -3.22
C ALA A 33 -3.57 11.80 -4.28
N TYR A 34 -2.79 11.14 -5.16
CA TYR A 34 -3.32 10.16 -6.10
C TYR A 34 -4.08 9.02 -5.39
N ILE A 35 -3.73 8.71 -4.13
CA ILE A 35 -4.37 7.63 -3.35
C ILE A 35 -5.86 7.89 -3.11
N VAL A 36 -6.26 9.16 -3.06
CA VAL A 36 -7.66 9.58 -2.89
C VAL A 36 -8.55 9.10 -4.05
N ALA A 37 -7.99 8.95 -5.24
CA ALA A 37 -8.68 8.40 -6.40
C ALA A 37 -8.43 6.89 -6.57
N VAL A 38 -7.20 6.45 -6.37
CA VAL A 38 -6.78 5.07 -6.65
C VAL A 38 -7.34 4.09 -5.63
N ASN A 39 -7.26 4.38 -4.32
CA ASN A 39 -7.74 3.44 -3.32
C ASN A 39 -9.26 3.20 -3.38
N PRO A 40 -10.13 4.23 -3.47
CA PRO A 40 -11.56 3.99 -3.62
C PRO A 40 -11.91 3.16 -4.85
N ALA A 41 -11.24 3.37 -5.99
CA ALA A 41 -11.46 2.57 -7.18
C ALA A 41 -11.04 1.09 -6.99
N MET A 42 -9.95 0.82 -6.25
CA MET A 42 -9.56 -0.54 -5.90
C MET A 42 -10.52 -1.20 -4.92
N MET A 43 -10.99 -0.45 -3.92
CA MET A 43 -11.96 -0.96 -2.93
C MET A 43 -13.34 -1.16 -3.56
N GLU A 44 -13.73 -0.35 -4.53
CA GLU A 44 -14.93 -0.58 -5.34
C GLU A 44 -14.85 -1.91 -6.11
N ALA A 45 -13.69 -2.22 -6.68
CA ALA A 45 -13.45 -3.53 -7.30
C ALA A 45 -13.53 -4.70 -6.28
N ALA A 46 -13.30 -4.44 -4.98
CA ALA A 46 -13.54 -5.40 -3.90
C ALA A 46 -15.01 -5.54 -3.51
N GLY A 47 -15.89 -4.64 -3.99
CA GLY A 47 -17.31 -4.62 -3.67
C GLY A 47 -17.71 -3.60 -2.59
N ILE A 48 -16.82 -2.72 -2.14
CA ILE A 48 -17.15 -1.61 -1.23
C ILE A 48 -17.73 -0.45 -2.06
N PRO A 49 -18.85 0.16 -1.67
CA PRO A 49 -19.36 1.34 -2.37
C PRO A 49 -18.31 2.44 -2.49
N PHE A 50 -18.15 3.05 -3.67
CA PHE A 50 -17.10 4.03 -3.95
C PHE A 50 -17.05 5.16 -2.90
N ASN A 51 -18.21 5.76 -2.56
CA ASN A 51 -18.30 6.86 -1.60
C ASN A 51 -17.89 6.41 -0.19
N ALA A 52 -18.23 5.19 0.21
CA ALA A 52 -17.79 4.62 1.49
C ALA A 52 -16.28 4.37 1.51
N ALA A 53 -15.72 3.81 0.44
CA ALA A 53 -14.29 3.59 0.28
C ALA A 53 -13.50 4.92 0.28
N LEU A 54 -14.03 5.95 -0.39
CA LEU A 54 -13.43 7.29 -0.40
C LEU A 54 -13.44 7.91 1.01
N THR A 55 -14.59 7.87 1.68
CA THR A 55 -14.74 8.35 3.05
C THR A 55 -13.75 7.65 3.98
N ALA A 56 -13.72 6.32 3.94
CA ALA A 56 -12.79 5.52 4.73
C ALA A 56 -11.33 5.87 4.46
N THR A 57 -10.95 6.00 3.18
CA THR A 57 -9.58 6.37 2.75
C THR A 57 -9.19 7.73 3.31
N CYS A 58 -10.02 8.74 3.11
CA CYS A 58 -9.70 10.12 3.48
C CYS A 58 -9.71 10.35 4.99
N PHE A 59 -10.75 9.89 5.69
CA PHE A 59 -10.82 10.01 7.15
C PHE A 59 -9.76 9.16 7.84
N GLY A 60 -9.55 7.93 7.38
CA GLY A 60 -8.52 7.04 7.91
C GLY A 60 -7.13 7.62 7.75
N ALA A 61 -6.77 8.10 6.56
CA ALA A 61 -5.50 8.78 6.30
C ALA A 61 -5.36 10.06 7.13
N ALA A 62 -6.41 10.87 7.24
CA ALA A 62 -6.39 12.10 8.05
C ALA A 62 -6.12 11.81 9.53
N VAL A 63 -6.86 10.87 10.12
CA VAL A 63 -6.73 10.52 11.54
C VAL A 63 -5.37 9.91 11.83
N MET A 64 -4.92 8.94 11.01
CA MET A 64 -3.67 8.24 11.28
C MET A 64 -2.44 9.09 10.97
N THR A 65 -2.48 9.94 9.94
CA THR A 65 -1.41 10.91 9.68
C THR A 65 -1.32 11.96 10.80
N ALA A 66 -2.45 12.43 11.31
CA ALA A 66 -2.46 13.33 12.48
C ALA A 66 -1.90 12.63 13.73
N ALA A 67 -2.29 11.37 13.98
CA ALA A 67 -1.78 10.56 15.08
C ALA A 67 -0.24 10.38 14.98
N MET A 68 0.30 10.11 13.79
CA MET A 68 1.74 10.02 13.56
C MET A 68 2.42 11.36 13.89
N GLY A 69 1.84 12.48 13.48
CA GLY A 69 2.35 13.81 13.79
C GLY A 69 2.35 14.12 15.28
N LEU A 70 1.31 13.73 16.01
CA LEU A 70 1.15 14.02 17.43
C LEU A 70 1.91 13.05 18.34
N ILE A 71 2.01 11.78 18.00
CA ILE A 71 2.59 10.73 18.86
C ILE A 71 4.08 10.56 18.56
N ALA A 72 4.44 10.29 17.30
CA ALA A 72 5.83 10.09 16.90
C ALA A 72 6.57 11.38 16.62
N ASN A 73 5.86 12.47 16.34
CA ASN A 73 6.41 13.79 15.98
C ASN A 73 7.46 13.68 14.86
N ARG A 74 7.15 12.89 13.80
CA ARG A 74 7.98 12.68 12.62
C ARG A 74 7.18 12.94 11.34
N PRO A 75 7.80 13.46 10.27
CA PRO A 75 7.13 13.85 9.04
C PRO A 75 6.83 12.63 8.16
N ILE A 76 6.10 11.65 8.68
CA ILE A 76 5.70 10.43 7.98
C ILE A 76 4.19 10.43 7.85
N ALA A 77 3.69 10.55 6.64
CA ALA A 77 2.26 10.49 6.34
C ALA A 77 1.81 9.03 6.19
N LEU A 78 0.55 8.76 6.57
CA LEU A 78 -0.08 7.46 6.44
C LEU A 78 -1.28 7.55 5.51
N ALA A 79 -1.43 6.52 4.68
CA ALA A 79 -2.62 6.28 3.87
C ALA A 79 -2.73 4.79 3.52
N SER A 80 -3.76 4.41 2.76
CA SER A 80 -4.00 3.01 2.39
C SER A 80 -2.86 2.44 1.54
N GLY A 81 -2.24 1.35 1.99
CA GLY A 81 -1.07 0.72 1.36
C GLY A 81 -1.41 0.01 0.05
N MET A 82 -0.80 0.44 -1.06
CA MET A 82 -1.12 -0.05 -2.41
C MET A 82 -0.94 -1.57 -2.56
N GLY A 83 0.09 -2.14 -1.97
CA GLY A 83 0.35 -3.58 -2.01
C GLY A 83 -0.75 -4.38 -1.31
N ILE A 84 -1.16 -3.93 -0.13
CA ILE A 84 -2.21 -4.57 0.65
C ILE A 84 -3.57 -4.41 -0.04
N ASN A 85 -3.85 -3.23 -0.59
CA ASN A 85 -5.06 -2.98 -1.37
C ASN A 85 -5.21 -3.96 -2.53
N ALA A 86 -4.11 -4.30 -3.18
CA ALA A 86 -4.10 -5.27 -4.28
C ALA A 86 -4.44 -6.69 -3.79
N ILE A 87 -3.94 -7.11 -2.61
CA ILE A 87 -4.32 -8.40 -2.01
C ILE A 87 -5.82 -8.41 -1.68
N VAL A 88 -6.32 -7.37 -1.03
CA VAL A 88 -7.73 -7.25 -0.64
C VAL A 88 -8.62 -7.29 -1.88
N ALA A 89 -8.41 -6.39 -2.84
CA ALA A 89 -9.32 -6.22 -3.97
C ALA A 89 -9.27 -7.38 -4.96
N PHE A 90 -8.08 -7.83 -5.31
CA PHE A 90 -7.92 -8.75 -6.44
C PHE A 90 -7.70 -10.20 -6.03
N THR A 91 -7.11 -10.45 -4.86
CA THR A 91 -6.92 -11.82 -4.38
C THR A 91 -8.07 -12.26 -3.48
N LEU A 92 -8.30 -11.58 -2.36
CA LEU A 92 -9.33 -12.00 -1.40
C LEU A 92 -10.75 -11.86 -1.99
N CYS A 93 -11.09 -10.67 -2.49
CA CYS A 93 -12.43 -10.44 -3.02
C CYS A 93 -12.56 -10.90 -4.48
N GLY A 94 -11.56 -10.64 -5.32
CA GLY A 94 -11.62 -10.97 -6.75
C GLY A 94 -11.49 -12.47 -7.03
N SER A 95 -10.34 -13.08 -6.71
CA SER A 95 -10.05 -14.48 -7.07
C SER A 95 -10.71 -15.49 -6.13
N MET A 96 -10.75 -15.21 -4.82
CA MET A 96 -11.40 -16.11 -3.85
C MET A 96 -12.91 -15.84 -3.69
N GLY A 97 -13.43 -14.74 -4.23
CA GLY A 97 -14.85 -14.39 -4.14
C GLY A 97 -15.34 -14.08 -2.74
N LEU A 98 -14.47 -13.68 -1.81
CA LEU A 98 -14.86 -13.36 -0.45
C LEU A 98 -15.63 -12.03 -0.38
N ASP A 99 -16.58 -11.97 0.54
CA ASP A 99 -17.19 -10.68 0.90
C ASP A 99 -16.10 -9.74 1.45
N TRP A 100 -16.13 -8.48 1.02
CA TRP A 100 -15.14 -7.47 1.40
C TRP A 100 -15.02 -7.26 2.92
N ARG A 101 -16.10 -7.54 3.68
CA ARG A 101 -16.09 -7.44 5.14
C ARG A 101 -15.15 -8.48 5.76
N ILE A 102 -15.10 -9.69 5.18
CA ILE A 102 -14.16 -10.74 5.60
C ILE A 102 -12.73 -10.29 5.29
N ALA A 103 -12.50 -9.74 4.10
CA ALA A 103 -11.18 -9.23 3.72
C ALA A 103 -10.71 -8.09 4.66
N MET A 104 -11.62 -7.19 5.06
CA MET A 104 -11.33 -6.19 6.09
C MET A 104 -11.06 -6.82 7.46
N GLY A 105 -11.69 -7.95 7.77
CA GLY A 105 -11.39 -8.75 8.97
C GLY A 105 -9.95 -9.30 8.95
N VAL A 106 -9.46 -9.74 7.79
CA VAL A 106 -8.07 -10.18 7.62
C VAL A 106 -7.10 -9.03 7.87
N VAL A 107 -7.36 -7.84 7.32
CA VAL A 107 -6.56 -6.62 7.53
C VAL A 107 -6.58 -6.19 9.00
N PHE A 108 -7.75 -6.18 9.61
CA PHE A 108 -7.89 -5.84 11.03
C PHE A 108 -7.07 -6.77 11.93
N LEU A 109 -7.15 -8.09 11.70
CA LEU A 109 -6.41 -9.09 12.47
C LEU A 109 -4.89 -8.96 12.25
N GLU A 110 -4.47 -8.68 11.03
CA GLU A 110 -3.07 -8.40 10.68
C GLU A 110 -2.55 -7.23 11.52
N GLY A 111 -3.24 -6.08 11.54
CA GLY A 111 -2.86 -4.92 12.33
C GLY A 111 -2.79 -5.21 13.84
N VAL A 112 -3.73 -6.00 14.38
CA VAL A 112 -3.70 -6.43 15.80
C VAL A 112 -2.46 -7.26 16.09
N ILE A 113 -2.10 -8.20 15.21
CA ILE A 113 -0.91 -9.04 15.39
C ILE A 113 0.37 -8.18 15.32
N ILE A 114 0.48 -7.26 14.35
CA ILE A 114 1.65 -6.36 14.26
C ILE A 114 1.76 -5.53 15.54
N LEU A 115 0.66 -4.94 16.01
CA LEU A 115 0.67 -4.15 17.24
C LEU A 115 1.17 -4.95 18.43
N VAL A 116 0.72 -6.19 18.60
CA VAL A 116 1.18 -7.09 19.67
C VAL A 116 2.68 -7.38 19.51
N LEU A 117 3.16 -7.67 18.32
CA LEU A 117 4.58 -7.92 18.06
C LEU A 117 5.45 -6.69 18.37
N VAL A 118 4.99 -5.49 18.02
CA VAL A 118 5.67 -4.23 18.34
C VAL A 118 5.71 -3.99 19.85
N MET A 119 4.60 -4.21 20.55
CA MET A 119 4.53 -4.03 22.01
C MET A 119 5.43 -5.01 22.78
N LEU A 120 5.56 -6.25 22.30
CA LEU A 120 6.40 -7.29 22.89
C LEU A 120 7.88 -7.17 22.49
N GLY A 121 8.23 -6.27 21.56
CA GLY A 121 9.61 -6.14 21.04
C GLY A 121 10.06 -7.34 20.20
N LEU A 122 9.12 -8.17 19.72
CA LEU A 122 9.41 -9.36 18.92
C LEU A 122 9.55 -9.07 17.42
N ARG A 123 9.31 -7.84 17.02
CA ARG A 123 9.34 -7.43 15.62
C ARG A 123 10.68 -7.71 14.95
N GLU A 124 11.78 -7.35 15.60
CA GLU A 124 13.14 -7.56 15.09
C GLU A 124 13.42 -9.05 14.86
N ALA A 125 12.99 -9.92 15.78
CA ALA A 125 13.18 -11.36 15.64
C ALA A 125 12.45 -11.97 14.43
N VAL A 126 11.27 -11.47 14.09
CA VAL A 126 10.53 -11.88 12.89
C VAL A 126 11.24 -11.38 11.64
N MET A 127 11.72 -10.14 11.67
CA MET A 127 12.49 -9.58 10.56
C MET A 127 13.75 -10.38 10.24
N ASP A 128 14.54 -10.68 11.26
CA ASP A 128 15.80 -11.38 11.09
C ASP A 128 15.61 -12.82 10.58
N ALA A 129 14.42 -13.38 10.73
CA ALA A 129 14.13 -14.71 10.24
C ALA A 129 14.02 -14.77 8.70
N ILE A 130 13.66 -13.66 8.04
CA ILE A 130 13.46 -13.62 6.59
C ILE A 130 14.69 -13.02 5.90
N PRO A 131 15.29 -13.69 4.91
CA PRO A 131 16.46 -13.20 4.19
C PRO A 131 16.19 -11.85 3.50
N VAL A 132 17.20 -10.96 3.49
CA VAL A 132 17.08 -9.61 2.91
C VAL A 132 16.63 -9.65 1.45
N ALA A 133 17.20 -10.56 0.64
CA ALA A 133 16.82 -10.72 -0.76
C ALA A 133 15.33 -11.08 -0.95
N MET A 134 14.76 -11.87 -0.03
CA MET A 134 13.33 -12.21 -0.07
C MET A 134 12.44 -11.01 0.28
N ARG A 135 12.85 -10.19 1.26
CA ARG A 135 12.14 -8.95 1.62
C ARG A 135 12.08 -7.98 0.43
N GLN A 136 13.22 -7.78 -0.23
CA GLN A 136 13.31 -6.96 -1.44
C GLN A 136 12.46 -7.53 -2.58
N ALA A 137 12.53 -8.84 -2.80
CA ALA A 137 11.77 -9.53 -3.84
C ALA A 137 10.25 -9.39 -3.67
N ILE A 138 9.75 -9.41 -2.43
CA ILE A 138 8.33 -9.18 -2.13
C ILE A 138 7.91 -7.78 -2.58
N GLY A 139 8.63 -6.74 -2.18
CA GLY A 139 8.33 -5.36 -2.58
C GLY A 139 8.38 -5.15 -4.10
N ILE A 140 9.39 -5.70 -4.76
CA ILE A 140 9.55 -5.66 -6.22
C ILE A 140 8.39 -6.38 -6.92
N GLY A 141 8.04 -7.58 -6.46
CA GLY A 141 6.94 -8.36 -7.03
C GLY A 141 5.59 -7.68 -6.88
N ILE A 142 5.34 -7.03 -5.72
CA ILE A 142 4.14 -6.21 -5.49
C ILE A 142 4.13 -5.02 -6.45
N GLY A 143 5.26 -4.33 -6.63
CA GLY A 143 5.36 -3.21 -7.57
C GLY A 143 5.01 -3.63 -9.00
N LEU A 144 5.55 -4.75 -9.46
CA LEU A 144 5.24 -5.30 -10.78
C LEU A 144 3.76 -5.68 -10.90
N PHE A 145 3.16 -6.21 -9.84
CA PHE A 145 1.75 -6.56 -9.81
C PHE A 145 0.83 -5.33 -9.85
N VAL A 146 1.17 -4.28 -9.11
CA VAL A 146 0.42 -3.00 -9.13
C VAL A 146 0.46 -2.38 -10.54
N ALA A 147 1.63 -2.38 -11.20
CA ALA A 147 1.75 -1.92 -12.58
C ALA A 147 0.89 -2.77 -13.55
N PHE A 148 0.91 -4.11 -13.40
CA PHE A 148 0.10 -5.03 -14.18
C PHE A 148 -1.41 -4.77 -14.02
N ILE A 149 -1.87 -4.56 -12.78
CA ILE A 149 -3.27 -4.18 -12.49
C ILE A 149 -3.63 -2.87 -13.17
N GLY A 150 -2.76 -1.86 -13.09
CA GLY A 150 -2.95 -0.58 -13.75
C GLY A 150 -3.14 -0.73 -15.27
N LEU A 151 -2.25 -1.48 -15.91
CA LEU A 151 -2.30 -1.74 -17.36
C LEU A 151 -3.57 -2.50 -17.78
N LYS A 152 -3.99 -3.49 -16.96
CA LYS A 152 -5.23 -4.25 -17.18
C LYS A 152 -6.47 -3.36 -17.02
N GLY A 153 -6.56 -2.61 -15.92
CA GLY A 153 -7.67 -1.68 -15.65
C GLY A 153 -7.78 -0.56 -16.67
N GLY A 154 -6.64 -0.16 -17.25
CA GLY A 154 -6.58 0.83 -18.33
C GLY A 154 -6.85 0.30 -19.74
N GLY A 155 -7.09 -1.02 -19.90
CA GLY A 155 -7.34 -1.62 -21.22
C GLY A 155 -6.10 -1.75 -22.13
N ILE A 156 -4.90 -1.51 -21.59
CA ILE A 156 -3.63 -1.73 -22.30
C ILE A 156 -3.31 -3.24 -22.39
N LEU A 157 -3.67 -3.98 -21.34
CA LEU A 157 -3.61 -5.44 -21.33
C LEU A 157 -5.01 -6.02 -21.35
N ALA A 158 -5.21 -7.04 -22.18
CA ALA A 158 -6.46 -7.76 -22.34
C ALA A 158 -6.25 -9.27 -22.10
N PRO A 159 -7.27 -10.00 -21.64
CA PRO A 159 -7.21 -11.44 -21.53
C PRO A 159 -7.19 -12.08 -22.93
N ASP A 160 -6.44 -13.16 -23.09
CA ASP A 160 -6.35 -13.96 -24.31
C ASP A 160 -6.40 -15.45 -23.95
N SER A 161 -7.17 -16.21 -24.72
CA SER A 161 -7.37 -17.65 -24.44
C SER A 161 -6.14 -18.51 -24.72
N SER A 162 -5.20 -18.04 -25.54
CA SER A 162 -4.02 -18.79 -25.95
C SER A 162 -2.79 -18.39 -25.13
N THR A 163 -2.63 -17.09 -24.86
CA THR A 163 -1.43 -16.53 -24.21
C THR A 163 -1.70 -16.00 -22.79
N LEU A 164 -2.95 -16.13 -22.30
CA LEU A 164 -3.49 -15.60 -21.05
C LEU A 164 -3.57 -14.07 -21.04
N VAL A 165 -2.57 -13.37 -21.58
CA VAL A 165 -2.48 -11.92 -21.63
C VAL A 165 -1.97 -11.48 -23.01
N THR A 166 -2.63 -10.50 -23.60
CA THR A 166 -2.22 -9.85 -24.86
C THR A 166 -2.34 -8.33 -24.75
N MET A 167 -1.81 -7.62 -25.73
CA MET A 167 -2.01 -6.18 -25.84
C MET A 167 -3.45 -5.89 -26.26
N GLY A 168 -4.13 -5.03 -25.50
CA GLY A 168 -5.46 -4.53 -25.84
C GLY A 168 -5.46 -3.63 -27.08
N SER A 169 -6.64 -3.27 -27.56
CA SER A 169 -6.80 -2.34 -28.68
C SER A 169 -6.49 -0.91 -28.24
N LEU A 170 -5.38 -0.35 -28.71
CA LEU A 170 -4.98 1.01 -28.41
C LEU A 170 -5.88 2.09 -29.06
N THR A 171 -6.81 1.69 -29.91
CA THR A 171 -7.80 2.60 -30.53
C THR A 171 -9.05 2.79 -29.70
N GLU A 172 -9.23 1.95 -28.67
CA GLU A 172 -10.34 2.09 -27.73
C GLU A 172 -10.20 3.36 -26.89
N PRO A 173 -11.29 4.10 -26.63
CA PRO A 173 -11.26 5.33 -25.84
C PRO A 173 -10.57 5.16 -24.47
N THR A 174 -10.83 4.06 -23.78
CA THR A 174 -10.20 3.73 -22.49
C THR A 174 -8.69 3.59 -22.60
N ALA A 175 -8.21 2.88 -23.62
CA ALA A 175 -6.79 2.71 -23.87
C ALA A 175 -6.10 4.04 -24.25
N ILE A 176 -6.75 4.91 -25.02
CA ILE A 176 -6.23 6.24 -25.35
C ILE A 176 -6.03 7.07 -24.08
N VAL A 177 -7.04 7.12 -23.19
CA VAL A 177 -6.92 7.83 -21.89
C VAL A 177 -5.79 7.25 -21.08
N SER A 178 -5.63 5.94 -21.06
CA SER A 178 -4.55 5.26 -20.32
C SER A 178 -3.16 5.58 -20.88
N VAL A 179 -3.00 5.60 -22.20
CA VAL A 179 -1.73 6.00 -22.84
C VAL A 179 -1.37 7.44 -22.47
N VAL A 180 -2.33 8.35 -22.49
CA VAL A 180 -2.12 9.75 -22.07
C VAL A 180 -1.73 9.81 -20.59
N SER A 181 -2.44 9.07 -19.73
CA SER A 181 -2.13 8.98 -18.29
C SER A 181 -0.70 8.47 -18.05
N ILE A 182 -0.31 7.37 -18.70
CA ILE A 182 1.03 6.77 -18.56
C ILE A 182 2.10 7.75 -19.06
N ALA A 183 1.93 8.32 -20.25
CA ALA A 183 2.91 9.25 -20.81
C ALA A 183 3.13 10.47 -19.91
N LEU A 184 2.04 11.07 -19.42
CA LEU A 184 2.13 12.21 -18.50
C LEU A 184 2.74 11.83 -17.17
N ALA A 185 2.35 10.70 -16.57
CA ALA A 185 2.90 10.24 -15.31
C ALA A 185 4.43 10.03 -15.42
N ILE A 186 4.90 9.40 -16.51
CA ILE A 186 6.34 9.21 -16.77
C ILE A 186 7.04 10.55 -16.96
N ILE A 187 6.54 11.42 -17.85
CA ILE A 187 7.17 12.73 -18.16
C ILE A 187 7.28 13.58 -16.88
N LEU A 188 6.21 13.67 -16.10
CA LEU A 188 6.20 14.49 -14.89
C LEU A 188 7.08 13.91 -13.78
N THR A 189 7.16 12.59 -13.66
CA THR A 189 8.06 11.91 -12.73
C THR A 189 9.52 12.13 -13.10
N VAL A 190 9.89 11.95 -14.39
CA VAL A 190 11.26 12.21 -14.89
C VAL A 190 11.69 13.66 -14.70
N ARG A 191 10.74 14.60 -14.81
CA ARG A 191 10.99 16.04 -14.56
C ARG A 191 11.05 16.39 -13.07
N GLY A 192 10.78 15.45 -12.16
CA GLY A 192 10.71 15.71 -10.72
C GLY A 192 9.58 16.65 -10.33
N THR A 193 8.48 16.70 -11.11
CA THR A 193 7.34 17.59 -10.84
C THR A 193 6.60 17.12 -9.60
N LYS A 194 6.55 17.98 -8.58
CA LYS A 194 5.77 17.70 -7.35
C LYS A 194 4.30 17.49 -7.70
N GLY A 195 3.70 16.40 -7.22
CA GLY A 195 2.32 16.04 -7.54
C GLY A 195 2.10 15.57 -8.98
N GLY A 196 3.16 15.17 -9.70
CA GLY A 196 3.09 14.73 -11.10
C GLY A 196 2.06 13.62 -11.34
N LEU A 197 1.93 12.67 -10.42
CA LEU A 197 0.93 11.58 -10.50
C LEU A 197 -0.50 12.13 -10.42
N LEU A 198 -0.77 13.06 -9.49
CA LEU A 198 -2.07 13.70 -9.40
C LEU A 198 -2.39 14.51 -10.66
N ILE A 199 -1.43 15.28 -11.18
CA ILE A 199 -1.59 16.04 -12.41
C ILE A 199 -1.89 15.11 -13.59
N SER A 200 -1.20 13.98 -13.71
CA SER A 200 -1.46 13.00 -14.77
C SER A 200 -2.88 12.44 -14.70
N ILE A 201 -3.39 12.14 -13.51
CA ILE A 201 -4.76 11.67 -13.29
C ILE A 201 -5.77 12.75 -13.70
N VAL A 202 -5.58 14.00 -13.23
CA VAL A 202 -6.49 15.11 -13.55
C VAL A 202 -6.55 15.36 -15.07
N VAL A 203 -5.40 15.44 -15.73
CA VAL A 203 -5.36 15.66 -17.18
C VAL A 203 -5.97 14.50 -17.94
N ALA A 204 -5.67 13.25 -17.57
CA ALA A 204 -6.26 12.07 -18.18
C ALA A 204 -7.79 12.02 -17.98
N THR A 205 -8.29 12.41 -16.80
CA THR A 205 -9.72 12.53 -16.52
C THR A 205 -10.38 13.56 -17.43
N ILE A 206 -9.76 14.75 -17.61
CA ILE A 206 -10.26 15.80 -18.52
C ILE A 206 -10.28 15.29 -19.98
N VAL A 207 -9.22 14.62 -20.44
CA VAL A 207 -9.15 14.02 -21.77
C VAL A 207 -10.21 12.93 -21.95
N GLY A 208 -10.56 12.21 -20.87
CA GLY A 208 -11.61 11.20 -20.89
C GLY A 208 -13.04 11.73 -21.11
N ILE A 209 -13.30 13.03 -20.83
CA ILE A 209 -14.64 13.62 -20.98
C ILE A 209 -15.11 13.56 -22.44
N PRO A 210 -14.40 14.13 -23.42
CA PRO A 210 -14.83 14.10 -24.82
C PRO A 210 -14.81 12.70 -25.44
N LEU A 211 -14.06 11.76 -24.82
CA LEU A 211 -13.98 10.37 -25.26
C LEU A 211 -15.08 9.48 -24.65
N GLY A 212 -15.92 10.03 -23.76
CA GLY A 212 -16.99 9.29 -23.09
C GLY A 212 -16.50 8.27 -22.04
N VAL A 213 -15.22 8.34 -21.64
CA VAL A 213 -14.62 7.47 -20.61
C VAL A 213 -14.85 8.04 -19.21
N THR A 214 -14.86 9.35 -19.08
CA THR A 214 -15.13 10.06 -17.84
C THR A 214 -16.60 10.45 -17.76
N ALA A 215 -17.32 9.86 -16.81
CA ALA A 215 -18.70 10.25 -16.54
C ALA A 215 -18.73 11.53 -15.69
N LEU A 216 -19.51 12.53 -16.14
CA LEU A 216 -19.76 13.71 -15.32
C LEU A 216 -20.76 13.36 -14.21
N PRO A 217 -20.59 13.90 -13.00
CA PRO A 217 -21.51 13.64 -11.89
C PRO A 217 -22.89 14.20 -12.22
N THR A 218 -23.92 13.39 -12.06
CA THR A 218 -25.32 13.79 -12.20
C THR A 218 -25.89 14.36 -10.91
N GLU A 219 -25.32 13.94 -9.77
CA GLU A 219 -25.70 14.39 -8.44
C GLU A 219 -24.45 14.89 -7.70
N PHE A 220 -24.61 15.95 -6.94
CA PHE A 220 -23.53 16.53 -6.13
C PHE A 220 -23.82 16.27 -4.66
N ASP A 221 -23.59 15.02 -4.23
CA ASP A 221 -23.64 14.65 -2.81
C ASP A 221 -22.24 14.76 -2.20
N PHE A 222 -22.10 15.74 -1.30
CA PHE A 222 -20.85 15.99 -0.56
C PHE A 222 -20.87 15.36 0.83
N VAL A 223 -21.89 14.55 1.15
CA VAL A 223 -22.01 13.91 2.47
C VAL A 223 -21.14 12.65 2.48
N PRO A 224 -20.21 12.52 3.46
CA PRO A 224 -19.41 11.32 3.63
C PRO A 224 -20.27 10.09 3.94
N ASP A 225 -19.98 8.97 3.28
CA ASP A 225 -20.65 7.68 3.49
C ASP A 225 -19.84 6.81 4.46
N PHE A 226 -20.40 6.52 5.61
CA PHE A 226 -19.80 5.67 6.66
C PHE A 226 -20.30 4.23 6.65
N SER A 227 -20.94 3.75 5.59
CA SER A 227 -21.49 2.38 5.53
C SER A 227 -20.43 1.28 5.64
N ALA A 228 -19.17 1.56 5.34
CA ALA A 228 -18.06 0.64 5.52
C ALA A 228 -17.48 0.62 6.95
N LEU A 229 -17.94 1.51 7.85
CA LEU A 229 -17.46 1.55 9.23
C LEU A 229 -17.80 0.25 9.97
N CYS A 230 -16.89 -0.20 10.84
CA CYS A 230 -17.00 -1.47 11.57
C CYS A 230 -17.03 -2.71 10.66
N ALA A 231 -16.44 -2.65 9.47
CA ALA A 231 -16.47 -3.72 8.47
C ALA A 231 -16.24 -5.14 9.03
N PRO A 232 -15.20 -5.42 9.85
CA PRO A 232 -14.95 -6.75 10.41
C PRO A 232 -16.07 -7.26 11.33
N PHE A 233 -16.85 -6.36 11.92
CA PHE A 233 -17.90 -6.66 12.89
C PHE A 233 -19.31 -6.54 12.31
N GLN A 234 -19.42 -6.28 11.00
CA GLN A 234 -20.71 -6.34 10.31
C GLN A 234 -21.14 -7.78 10.08
N GLN A 235 -22.46 -8.00 10.07
CA GLN A 235 -23.01 -9.29 9.67
C GLN A 235 -22.89 -9.48 8.16
N LEU A 236 -22.59 -10.71 7.76
CA LEU A 236 -22.53 -11.08 6.36
C LEU A 236 -23.94 -11.16 5.75
N PRO A 237 -24.09 -10.77 4.48
CA PRO A 237 -25.39 -10.77 3.80
C PRO A 237 -26.05 -12.15 3.69
N ASP A 238 -25.24 -13.22 3.69
CA ASP A 238 -25.67 -14.62 3.63
C ASP A 238 -26.16 -15.19 4.98
N GLY A 239 -26.06 -14.39 6.05
CA GLY A 239 -26.44 -14.81 7.41
C GLY A 239 -25.43 -15.73 8.12
N SER A 240 -24.22 -15.92 7.58
CA SER A 240 -23.19 -16.80 8.18
C SER A 240 -22.52 -16.20 9.43
N GLY A 241 -22.99 -15.04 9.91
CA GLY A 241 -22.53 -14.40 11.14
C GLY A 241 -21.64 -13.18 10.91
N LEU A 242 -20.80 -12.84 11.90
CA LEU A 242 -19.89 -11.70 11.81
C LEU A 242 -18.71 -12.02 10.90
N ALA A 243 -18.31 -11.04 10.08
CA ALA A 243 -17.23 -11.20 9.12
C ALA A 243 -15.89 -11.62 9.76
N ILE A 244 -15.52 -11.05 10.91
CA ILE A 244 -14.28 -11.39 11.62
C ILE A 244 -14.24 -12.88 12.05
N VAL A 245 -15.37 -13.50 12.34
CA VAL A 245 -15.43 -14.91 12.75
C VAL A 245 -15.01 -15.82 11.60
N GLN A 246 -15.36 -15.45 10.35
CA GLN A 246 -15.01 -16.23 9.17
C GLN A 246 -13.49 -16.30 8.93
N VAL A 247 -12.74 -15.31 9.40
CA VAL A 247 -11.26 -15.32 9.32
C VAL A 247 -10.68 -16.49 10.12
N PHE A 248 -11.30 -16.85 11.24
CA PHE A 248 -10.85 -17.97 12.09
C PHE A 248 -11.44 -19.32 11.65
N VAL A 249 -12.60 -19.31 11.00
CA VAL A 249 -13.24 -20.55 10.49
C VAL A 249 -12.52 -21.08 9.25
N GLN A 250 -11.89 -20.19 8.46
CA GLN A 250 -11.17 -20.55 7.23
C GLN A 250 -9.65 -20.45 7.43
N PRO A 251 -8.95 -21.56 7.73
CA PRO A 251 -7.50 -21.52 8.07
C PRO A 251 -6.63 -20.90 6.97
N VAL A 252 -7.05 -21.00 5.69
CA VAL A 252 -6.35 -20.38 4.57
C VAL A 252 -6.22 -18.86 4.73
N LEU A 253 -7.18 -18.19 5.37
CA LEU A 253 -7.15 -16.75 5.59
C LEU A 253 -6.03 -16.31 6.56
N LEU A 254 -5.60 -17.19 7.46
CA LEU A 254 -4.45 -16.93 8.33
C LEU A 254 -3.14 -16.84 7.54
N MET A 255 -3.03 -17.53 6.39
CA MET A 255 -1.89 -17.35 5.49
C MET A 255 -1.90 -15.96 4.84
N PHE A 256 -3.09 -15.44 4.54
CA PHE A 256 -3.22 -14.06 4.03
C PHE A 256 -2.92 -13.02 5.11
N VAL A 257 -3.36 -13.25 6.36
CA VAL A 257 -2.94 -12.40 7.49
C VAL A 257 -1.43 -12.34 7.58
N PHE A 258 -0.74 -13.49 7.48
CA PHE A 258 0.72 -13.53 7.49
C PHE A 258 1.33 -12.80 6.28
N SER A 259 0.77 -12.97 5.08
CA SER A 259 1.26 -12.30 3.88
C SER A 259 1.11 -10.79 3.94
N LEU A 260 -0.03 -10.30 4.45
CA LEU A 260 -0.27 -8.89 4.69
C LEU A 260 0.70 -8.33 5.72
N LEU A 261 0.88 -9.03 6.84
CA LEU A 261 1.81 -8.68 7.89
C LEU A 261 3.24 -8.53 7.34
N MET A 262 3.69 -9.44 6.48
CA MET A 262 5.01 -9.34 5.85
C MET A 262 5.09 -8.13 4.92
N SER A 263 4.07 -7.91 4.10
CA SER A 263 4.03 -6.80 3.15
C SER A 263 4.07 -5.45 3.87
N ASP A 264 3.17 -5.24 4.83
CA ASP A 264 3.04 -4.00 5.59
C ASP A 264 4.31 -3.68 6.40
N PHE A 265 4.82 -4.72 7.04
CA PHE A 265 6.00 -4.64 7.87
C PHE A 265 7.24 -4.14 7.11
N PHE A 266 7.51 -4.69 5.90
CA PHE A 266 8.68 -4.29 5.12
C PHE A 266 8.49 -2.95 4.44
N ASP A 267 7.28 -2.62 4.02
CA ASP A 267 6.94 -1.33 3.44
C ASP A 267 7.17 -0.19 4.44
N THR A 268 6.65 -0.36 5.66
CA THR A 268 6.84 0.60 6.75
C THR A 268 8.31 0.78 7.12
N MET A 269 9.09 -0.32 7.22
CA MET A 269 10.51 -0.22 7.55
C MET A 269 11.31 0.49 6.46
N GLY A 270 11.04 0.17 5.19
CA GLY A 270 11.67 0.82 4.06
C GLY A 270 11.35 2.32 4.02
N THR A 271 10.08 2.66 4.19
CA THR A 271 9.59 4.04 4.23
C THR A 271 10.20 4.82 5.39
N MET A 272 10.15 4.27 6.60
CA MET A 272 10.69 4.91 7.81
C MET A 272 12.19 5.21 7.66
N MET A 273 12.96 4.27 7.12
CA MET A 273 14.39 4.45 6.87
C MET A 273 14.63 5.51 5.80
N ALA A 274 13.92 5.48 4.68
CA ALA A 274 14.07 6.44 3.61
C ALA A 274 13.73 7.87 4.05
N VAL A 275 12.63 8.05 4.77
CA VAL A 275 12.22 9.35 5.32
C VAL A 275 13.18 9.80 6.42
N GLY A 276 13.65 8.86 7.24
CA GLY A 276 14.64 9.12 8.30
C GLY A 276 15.95 9.64 7.75
N GLN A 277 16.50 8.99 6.73
CA GLN A 277 17.71 9.42 6.04
C GLN A 277 17.53 10.79 5.39
N GLN A 278 16.45 10.99 4.67
CA GLN A 278 16.16 12.28 4.00
C GLN A 278 15.88 13.40 4.99
N GLY A 279 15.25 13.08 6.13
CA GLY A 279 14.90 14.02 7.19
C GLY A 279 16.01 14.27 8.20
N GLY A 280 17.11 13.49 8.17
CA GLY A 280 18.25 13.64 9.07
C GLY A 280 17.95 13.23 10.52
N PHE A 281 17.06 12.22 10.73
CA PHE A 281 16.76 11.67 12.04
C PHE A 281 17.07 10.17 12.15
N VAL A 282 18.12 9.73 11.43
CA VAL A 282 18.77 8.43 11.60
C VAL A 282 20.05 8.66 12.41
N ASP A 283 20.25 7.88 13.46
CA ASP A 283 21.44 7.95 14.30
C ASP A 283 22.68 7.32 13.63
N GLU A 284 23.84 7.42 14.29
CA GLU A 284 25.13 6.87 13.79
C GLU A 284 25.11 5.33 13.69
N ASP A 285 24.27 4.66 14.45
CA ASP A 285 24.07 3.20 14.43
C ASP A 285 23.07 2.76 13.35
N GLY A 286 22.46 3.71 12.62
CA GLY A 286 21.51 3.44 11.56
C GLY A 286 20.07 3.25 12.06
N ASN A 287 19.76 3.61 13.32
CA ASN A 287 18.38 3.53 13.83
C ASN A 287 17.63 4.84 13.59
N VAL A 288 16.37 4.72 13.29
CA VAL A 288 15.46 5.86 13.15
C VAL A 288 14.97 6.30 14.52
N GLU A 289 15.08 7.60 14.82
CA GLU A 289 14.55 8.12 16.08
C GLU A 289 13.02 7.92 16.18
N ASN A 290 12.52 7.63 17.38
CA ASN A 290 11.11 7.35 17.67
C ASN A 290 10.56 6.14 16.89
N THR A 291 11.40 5.18 16.54
CA THR A 291 11.01 3.96 15.79
C THR A 291 9.81 3.27 16.44
N ARG A 292 9.80 3.11 17.78
CA ARG A 292 8.71 2.42 18.47
C ARG A 292 7.38 3.14 18.30
N GLU A 293 7.35 4.45 18.44
CA GLU A 293 6.15 5.29 18.29
C GLU A 293 5.65 5.26 16.84
N ILE A 294 6.56 5.35 15.86
CA ILE A 294 6.23 5.24 14.44
C ILE A 294 5.54 3.91 14.18
N LEU A 295 6.14 2.81 14.65
CA LEU A 295 5.64 1.45 14.43
C LEU A 295 4.33 1.17 15.14
N MET A 296 4.13 1.73 16.34
CA MET A 296 2.85 1.63 17.05
C MET A 296 1.73 2.35 16.30
N VAL A 297 1.98 3.57 15.81
CA VAL A 297 0.97 4.32 15.06
C VAL A 297 0.66 3.64 13.73
N ASP A 298 1.66 3.12 13.04
CA ASP A 298 1.52 2.38 11.80
C ASP A 298 0.65 1.12 12.00
N SER A 299 0.95 0.31 13.04
CA SER A 299 0.15 -0.88 13.38
C SER A 299 -1.31 -0.54 13.73
N VAL A 300 -1.53 0.57 14.47
CA VAL A 300 -2.89 1.07 14.73
C VAL A 300 -3.53 1.55 13.42
N GLY A 301 -2.74 2.08 12.48
CA GLY A 301 -3.18 2.43 11.13
C GLY A 301 -3.78 1.25 10.38
N ALA A 302 -3.14 0.09 10.41
CA ALA A 302 -3.66 -1.14 9.83
C ALA A 302 -4.98 -1.57 10.48
N ILE A 303 -5.07 -1.53 11.83
CA ILE A 303 -6.31 -1.83 12.58
C ILE A 303 -7.42 -0.87 12.14
N VAL A 304 -7.15 0.44 12.15
CA VAL A 304 -8.14 1.46 11.77
C VAL A 304 -8.55 1.28 10.32
N GLY A 305 -7.61 1.02 9.42
CA GLY A 305 -7.88 0.80 8.00
C GLY A 305 -8.85 -0.37 7.75
N GLY A 306 -8.60 -1.52 8.37
CA GLY A 306 -9.51 -2.66 8.34
C GLY A 306 -10.87 -2.35 8.98
N PHE A 307 -10.88 -1.58 10.07
CA PHE A 307 -12.10 -1.22 10.79
C PHE A 307 -13.01 -0.27 9.99
N VAL A 308 -12.44 0.71 9.28
CA VAL A 308 -13.21 1.69 8.50
C VAL A 308 -13.49 1.27 7.05
N GLY A 309 -12.88 0.18 6.57
CA GLY A 309 -13.05 -0.27 5.19
C GLY A 309 -12.10 0.38 4.19
N ALA A 310 -10.96 0.92 4.66
CA ALA A 310 -9.95 1.57 3.82
C ALA A 310 -8.83 0.63 3.37
N SER A 311 -8.84 -0.66 3.75
CA SER A 311 -7.68 -1.56 3.75
C SER A 311 -6.61 -1.10 4.74
N SER A 312 -5.41 -1.71 4.81
CA SER A 312 -4.38 -1.30 5.77
C SER A 312 -3.90 0.12 5.50
N ILE A 313 -3.87 0.96 6.55
CA ILE A 313 -3.32 2.32 6.49
C ILE A 313 -1.91 2.25 7.05
N THR A 314 -0.93 2.49 6.19
CA THR A 314 0.50 2.33 6.47
C THR A 314 1.30 3.57 6.07
N SER A 315 2.57 3.62 6.44
CA SER A 315 3.49 4.72 6.18
C SER A 315 3.79 4.87 4.68
N PHE A 316 3.75 6.10 4.16
CA PHE A 316 3.92 6.40 2.73
C PHE A 316 5.31 6.91 2.39
N ALA A 317 5.96 6.25 1.42
CA ALA A 317 7.30 6.60 0.95
C ALA A 317 7.38 8.02 0.34
N GLU A 318 6.28 8.55 -0.19
CA GLU A 318 6.15 9.91 -0.69
C GLU A 318 6.44 10.98 0.38
N SER A 319 6.42 10.60 1.66
CA SER A 319 6.84 11.45 2.78
C SER A 319 8.30 11.92 2.65
N THR A 320 9.14 11.18 1.90
CA THR A 320 10.50 11.59 1.55
C THR A 320 10.52 12.93 0.81
N SER A 321 9.49 13.24 0.01
CA SER A 321 9.38 14.51 -0.72
C SER A 321 9.20 15.72 0.21
N GLY A 322 8.43 15.56 1.28
CA GLY A 322 8.30 16.57 2.32
C GLY A 322 9.55 16.70 3.18
N ALA A 323 10.17 15.58 3.54
CA ALA A 323 11.45 15.58 4.25
C ALA A 323 12.55 16.30 3.42
N ALA A 324 12.59 16.06 2.11
CA ALA A 324 13.47 16.79 1.18
C ALA A 324 13.12 18.29 1.07
N ALA A 325 11.84 18.65 1.21
CA ALA A 325 11.38 20.04 1.24
C ALA A 325 11.61 20.73 2.59
N GLY A 326 12.15 20.04 3.58
CA GLY A 326 12.54 20.58 4.88
C GLY A 326 11.62 20.23 6.05
N ALA A 327 10.66 19.32 5.90
CA ALA A 327 9.89 18.80 7.03
C ALA A 327 10.81 18.04 7.99
N ARG A 328 10.69 18.31 9.28
CA ARG A 328 11.47 17.67 10.36
C ARG A 328 10.60 17.19 11.50
N THR A 329 9.35 17.63 11.53
CA THR A 329 8.45 17.40 12.66
C THR A 329 7.08 16.90 12.20
N GLY A 330 6.30 16.44 13.18
CA GLY A 330 4.92 16.02 12.93
C GLY A 330 3.95 17.17 12.60
N LEU A 331 4.39 18.43 12.62
CA LEU A 331 3.53 19.55 12.23
C LEU A 331 3.12 19.45 10.75
N SER A 332 4.02 19.05 9.88
CA SER A 332 3.71 18.81 8.46
C SER A 332 2.59 17.79 8.28
N ASN A 333 2.51 16.77 9.16
CA ASN A 333 1.45 15.76 9.10
C ASN A 333 0.07 16.35 9.42
N LEU A 334 -0.04 17.37 10.27
CA LEU A 334 -1.32 18.01 10.52
C LEU A 334 -1.85 18.74 9.29
N VAL A 335 -0.96 19.30 8.47
CA VAL A 335 -1.32 19.92 7.18
C VAL A 335 -1.83 18.86 6.21
N ILE A 336 -1.14 17.72 6.13
CA ILE A 336 -1.54 16.58 5.28
C ILE A 336 -2.89 16.03 5.74
N ALA A 337 -3.06 15.84 7.04
CA ALA A 337 -4.30 15.36 7.63
C ALA A 337 -5.50 16.26 7.30
N LEU A 338 -5.31 17.60 7.40
CA LEU A 338 -6.34 18.57 7.03
C LEU A 338 -6.68 18.46 5.53
N ALA A 339 -5.69 18.29 4.67
CA ALA A 339 -5.92 18.15 3.24
C ALA A 339 -6.70 16.86 2.91
N PHE A 340 -6.37 15.72 3.53
CA PHE A 340 -7.17 14.49 3.40
C PHE A 340 -8.59 14.65 3.94
N PHE A 341 -8.74 15.30 5.09
CA PHE A 341 -10.06 15.58 5.67
C PHE A 341 -10.94 16.37 4.69
N VAL A 342 -10.40 17.37 4.01
CA VAL A 342 -11.13 18.15 2.98
C VAL A 342 -11.50 17.27 1.79
N CYS A 343 -10.61 16.37 1.36
CA CYS A 343 -10.88 15.45 0.24
C CYS A 343 -12.08 14.52 0.49
N ALA A 344 -12.37 14.18 1.76
CA ALA A 344 -13.52 13.34 2.10
C ALA A 344 -14.87 13.92 1.64
N PHE A 345 -14.94 15.23 1.48
CA PHE A 345 -16.14 15.94 1.02
C PHE A 345 -16.16 16.19 -0.48
N LEU A 346 -15.19 15.67 -1.26
CA LEU A 346 -15.09 15.91 -2.70
C LEU A 346 -15.51 14.68 -3.52
N ALA A 347 -16.33 13.79 -2.94
CA ALA A 347 -16.76 12.54 -3.57
C ALA A 347 -17.27 12.70 -5.01
N PRO A 348 -18.14 13.68 -5.36
CA PRO A 348 -18.61 13.82 -6.74
C PRO A 348 -17.50 14.16 -7.75
N ILE A 349 -16.47 14.89 -7.30
CA ILE A 349 -15.34 15.28 -8.16
C ILE A 349 -14.38 14.10 -8.32
N ILE A 350 -14.08 13.39 -7.24
CA ILE A 350 -13.15 12.27 -7.23
C ILE A 350 -13.76 11.07 -7.96
N GLY A 351 -15.06 10.84 -7.83
CA GLY A 351 -15.80 9.78 -8.54
C GLY A 351 -15.82 9.91 -10.07
N MET A 352 -15.40 11.06 -10.62
CA MET A 352 -15.19 11.21 -12.07
C MET A 352 -13.93 10.47 -12.57
N VAL A 353 -13.02 10.12 -11.68
CA VAL A 353 -11.72 9.53 -12.04
C VAL A 353 -11.90 8.07 -12.44
N SER A 354 -11.71 7.77 -13.71
CA SER A 354 -11.79 6.40 -14.24
C SER A 354 -10.52 5.60 -13.95
N SER A 355 -10.62 4.26 -13.98
CA SER A 355 -9.45 3.36 -13.88
C SER A 355 -8.42 3.60 -15.00
N SER A 356 -8.87 4.05 -16.18
CA SER A 356 -7.99 4.49 -17.27
C SER A 356 -7.16 5.71 -16.89
N ALA A 357 -7.75 6.66 -16.17
CA ALA A 357 -7.05 7.86 -15.73
C ALA A 357 -6.02 7.56 -14.63
N THR A 358 -6.26 6.58 -13.76
CA THR A 358 -5.33 6.16 -12.69
C THR A 358 -4.25 5.21 -13.18
N CYS A 359 -4.35 4.65 -14.38
CA CYS A 359 -3.42 3.67 -14.96
C CYS A 359 -1.96 4.15 -14.90
N GLY A 360 -1.69 5.39 -15.32
CA GLY A 360 -0.33 5.95 -15.30
C GLY A 360 0.27 6.06 -13.89
N ALA A 361 -0.54 6.42 -12.91
CA ALA A 361 -0.11 6.48 -11.52
C ALA A 361 0.28 5.09 -11.01
N LEU A 362 -0.54 4.06 -11.27
CA LEU A 362 -0.27 2.68 -10.86
C LEU A 362 1.01 2.12 -11.51
N VAL A 363 1.24 2.42 -12.80
CA VAL A 363 2.46 2.02 -13.51
C VAL A 363 3.70 2.66 -12.89
N VAL A 364 3.66 3.96 -12.60
CA VAL A 364 4.80 4.67 -12.01
C VAL A 364 5.03 4.25 -10.56
N VAL A 365 3.98 4.07 -9.76
CA VAL A 365 4.10 3.53 -8.39
C VAL A 365 4.73 2.15 -8.41
N GLY A 366 4.28 1.28 -9.33
CA GLY A 366 4.89 -0.03 -9.52
C GLY A 366 6.39 0.05 -9.85
N TYR A 367 6.80 1.00 -10.72
CA TYR A 367 8.22 1.28 -11.01
C TYR A 367 8.98 1.73 -9.76
N LEU A 368 8.42 2.65 -8.97
CA LEU A 368 9.08 3.13 -7.75
C LEU A 368 9.31 2.01 -6.73
N MET A 369 8.35 1.10 -6.57
CA MET A 369 8.50 -0.08 -5.71
C MET A 369 9.55 -1.07 -6.23
N MET A 370 9.83 -1.09 -7.54
CA MET A 370 10.87 -1.92 -8.15
C MET A 370 12.28 -1.34 -8.03
N SER A 371 12.46 -0.15 -7.50
CA SER A 371 13.77 0.55 -7.45
C SER A 371 14.87 -0.25 -6.74
N ASP A 372 14.50 -1.14 -5.82
CA ASP A 372 15.41 -1.97 -5.03
C ASP A 372 15.92 -3.23 -5.74
N ILE A 373 15.54 -3.47 -6.99
CA ILE A 373 15.94 -4.67 -7.76
C ILE A 373 17.48 -4.82 -7.87
N GLY A 374 18.19 -3.70 -7.93
CA GLY A 374 19.67 -3.67 -7.98
C GLY A 374 20.34 -4.03 -6.64
N LYS A 375 19.60 -4.07 -5.53
CA LYS A 375 20.14 -4.43 -4.22
C LYS A 375 20.16 -5.96 -3.98
N ILE A 376 19.47 -6.73 -4.81
CA ILE A 376 19.50 -8.20 -4.77
C ILE A 376 20.80 -8.68 -5.35
N ASP A 377 21.51 -9.57 -4.63
CA ASP A 377 22.70 -10.25 -5.14
C ASP A 377 22.32 -11.34 -6.15
N TRP A 378 22.24 -10.95 -7.41
CA TRP A 378 21.95 -11.86 -8.53
C TRP A 378 23.09 -12.83 -8.86
N GLY A 379 24.29 -12.63 -8.31
CA GLY A 379 25.42 -13.53 -8.44
C GLY A 379 25.31 -14.75 -7.52
N SER A 380 24.56 -14.64 -6.42
CA SER A 380 24.32 -15.73 -5.47
C SER A 380 23.05 -16.49 -5.82
N LEU A 381 23.16 -17.77 -6.18
CA LEU A 381 21.98 -18.61 -6.46
C LEU A 381 21.04 -18.74 -5.26
N GLU A 382 21.57 -18.65 -4.04
CA GLU A 382 20.78 -18.70 -2.80
C GLU A 382 19.86 -17.51 -2.65
N ALA A 383 20.28 -16.34 -3.14
CA ALA A 383 19.49 -15.11 -3.12
C ALA A 383 18.65 -14.98 -4.40
N ALA A 384 19.28 -15.20 -5.56
CA ALA A 384 18.69 -14.90 -6.87
C ALA A 384 17.50 -15.79 -7.23
N ILE A 385 17.60 -17.12 -7.04
CA ILE A 385 16.53 -18.03 -7.44
C ILE A 385 15.26 -17.83 -6.63
N PRO A 386 15.27 -17.76 -5.27
CA PRO A 386 14.06 -17.48 -4.50
C PRO A 386 13.49 -16.10 -4.80
N ALA A 387 14.35 -15.07 -4.95
CA ALA A 387 13.92 -13.74 -5.30
C ALA A 387 13.22 -13.71 -6.67
N PHE A 388 13.81 -14.33 -7.69
CA PHE A 388 13.21 -14.42 -9.02
C PHE A 388 11.84 -15.11 -8.97
N VAL A 389 11.74 -16.26 -8.29
CA VAL A 389 10.48 -16.99 -8.17
C VAL A 389 9.40 -16.18 -7.44
N THR A 390 9.78 -15.41 -6.41
CA THR A 390 8.85 -14.50 -5.73
C THR A 390 8.36 -13.41 -6.68
N ILE A 391 9.28 -12.69 -7.32
CA ILE A 391 8.98 -11.55 -8.21
C ILE A 391 8.07 -11.99 -9.36
N MET A 392 8.34 -13.13 -9.98
CA MET A 392 7.55 -13.68 -11.09
C MET A 392 6.24 -14.31 -10.60
N GLY A 393 6.28 -14.98 -9.46
CA GLY A 393 5.11 -15.69 -8.91
C GLY A 393 3.95 -14.76 -8.60
N ILE A 394 4.22 -13.55 -8.09
CA ILE A 394 3.20 -12.57 -7.71
C ILE A 394 2.31 -12.18 -8.90
N PRO A 395 2.81 -11.56 -9.98
CA PRO A 395 1.96 -11.14 -11.09
C PRO A 395 1.41 -12.31 -11.91
N PHE A 396 2.15 -13.42 -12.08
CA PHE A 396 1.73 -14.52 -12.94
C PHE A 396 0.66 -15.41 -12.30
N THR A 397 0.61 -15.49 -10.98
CA THR A 397 -0.51 -16.15 -10.28
C THR A 397 -1.64 -15.22 -9.92
N TYR A 398 -1.49 -13.91 -10.23
CA TYR A 398 -2.41 -12.86 -9.82
C TYR A 398 -2.63 -12.85 -8.29
N SER A 399 -1.61 -13.26 -7.53
CA SER A 399 -1.68 -13.41 -6.06
C SER A 399 -0.32 -13.14 -5.41
N ILE A 400 -0.28 -12.14 -4.55
CA ILE A 400 0.91 -11.79 -3.76
C ILE A 400 1.26 -12.94 -2.82
N THR A 401 0.26 -13.53 -2.18
CA THR A 401 0.43 -14.65 -1.26
C THR A 401 1.06 -15.87 -1.92
N ASN A 402 0.61 -16.22 -3.13
CA ASN A 402 1.19 -17.34 -3.87
C ASN A 402 2.66 -17.08 -4.21
N GLY A 403 2.97 -15.86 -4.67
CA GLY A 403 4.36 -15.51 -4.99
C GLY A 403 5.28 -15.56 -3.78
N ILE A 404 4.83 -15.04 -2.62
CA ILE A 404 5.57 -15.15 -1.35
C ILE A 404 5.78 -16.62 -0.97
N GLY A 405 4.73 -17.44 -1.04
CA GLY A 405 4.79 -18.87 -0.72
C GLY A 405 5.76 -19.61 -1.63
N PHE A 406 5.71 -19.38 -2.94
CA PHE A 406 6.66 -19.98 -3.89
C PHE A 406 8.11 -19.58 -3.58
N GLY A 407 8.35 -18.32 -3.24
CA GLY A 407 9.66 -17.83 -2.87
C GLY A 407 10.21 -18.50 -1.61
N PHE A 408 9.39 -18.59 -0.56
CA PHE A 408 9.79 -19.20 0.71
C PHE A 408 10.08 -20.69 0.56
N ILE A 409 9.23 -21.42 -0.15
CA ILE A 409 9.47 -22.85 -0.46
C ILE A 409 10.77 -22.99 -1.26
N THR A 410 10.95 -22.16 -2.29
CA THR A 410 12.16 -22.18 -3.14
C THR A 410 13.41 -21.86 -2.33
N TYR A 411 13.37 -20.89 -1.40
CA TYR A 411 14.49 -20.59 -0.52
C TYR A 411 14.92 -21.80 0.31
N VAL A 412 13.97 -22.49 0.93
CA VAL A 412 14.26 -23.68 1.72
C VAL A 412 14.84 -24.79 0.82
N VAL A 413 14.27 -25.02 -0.35
CA VAL A 413 14.78 -26.01 -1.31
C VAL A 413 16.21 -25.70 -1.73
N VAL A 414 16.53 -24.47 -2.09
CA VAL A 414 17.88 -24.07 -2.50
C VAL A 414 18.89 -24.24 -1.36
N LYS A 415 18.54 -23.82 -0.14
CA LYS A 415 19.39 -23.99 1.03
C LYS A 415 19.66 -25.47 1.35
N VAL A 416 18.66 -26.32 1.27
CA VAL A 416 18.80 -27.76 1.50
C VAL A 416 19.67 -28.39 0.43
N THR A 417 19.48 -28.07 -0.85
CA THR A 417 20.27 -28.66 -1.96
C THR A 417 21.72 -28.26 -1.94
N GLN A 418 22.05 -27.09 -1.37
CA GLN A 418 23.43 -26.65 -1.18
C GLN A 418 24.07 -27.15 0.12
N GLY A 419 23.34 -27.90 0.94
CA GLY A 419 23.83 -28.40 2.23
C GLY A 419 23.76 -27.38 3.37
N HIS A 420 23.24 -26.19 3.13
CA HIS A 420 23.14 -25.08 4.09
C HIS A 420 21.82 -25.09 4.88
N TRP A 421 21.20 -26.25 5.08
CA TRP A 421 19.90 -26.38 5.75
C TRP A 421 19.89 -25.86 7.20
N ARG A 422 21.06 -25.83 7.87
CA ARG A 422 21.22 -25.31 9.24
C ARG A 422 21.11 -23.79 9.31
N ASP A 423 21.32 -23.08 8.21
CA ASP A 423 21.21 -21.62 8.13
C ASP A 423 19.75 -21.17 7.98
N VAL A 424 18.85 -22.09 7.68
CA VAL A 424 17.42 -21.80 7.57
C VAL A 424 16.82 -21.64 8.95
N LYS A 425 16.34 -20.44 9.26
CA LYS A 425 15.70 -20.12 10.53
C LYS A 425 14.43 -20.98 10.75
N PRO A 426 14.10 -21.36 12.00
CA PRO A 426 12.91 -22.21 12.27
C PRO A 426 11.61 -21.66 11.72
N LEU A 427 11.42 -20.34 11.77
CA LEU A 427 10.23 -19.67 11.21
C LEU A 427 10.09 -19.94 9.71
N MET A 428 11.17 -19.91 8.94
CA MET A 428 11.15 -20.16 7.50
C MET A 428 10.73 -21.61 7.17
N TRP A 429 11.12 -22.59 7.97
CA TRP A 429 10.66 -23.98 7.85
C TRP A 429 9.15 -24.09 8.06
N ILE A 430 8.65 -23.51 9.16
CA ILE A 430 7.24 -23.56 9.55
C ILE A 430 6.38 -22.90 8.46
N VAL A 431 6.75 -21.70 8.03
CA VAL A 431 5.99 -20.94 7.05
C VAL A 431 6.03 -21.61 5.66
N SER A 432 7.20 -22.11 5.22
CA SER A 432 7.29 -22.82 3.95
C SER A 432 6.48 -24.12 3.94
N ALA A 433 6.46 -24.87 5.05
CA ALA A 433 5.63 -26.05 5.19
C ALA A 433 4.13 -25.70 5.19
N ALA A 434 3.74 -24.61 5.85
CA ALA A 434 2.36 -24.14 5.85
C ALA A 434 1.89 -23.71 4.45
N PHE A 435 2.72 -22.98 3.68
CA PHE A 435 2.41 -22.64 2.29
C PHE A 435 2.32 -23.89 1.40
N LEU A 436 3.25 -24.85 1.54
CA LEU A 436 3.20 -26.09 0.78
C LEU A 436 1.91 -26.87 1.08
N PHE A 437 1.54 -26.96 2.37
CA PHE A 437 0.29 -27.60 2.76
C PHE A 437 -0.92 -26.88 2.15
N THR A 438 -0.94 -25.53 2.20
CA THR A 438 -2.03 -24.73 1.63
C THR A 438 -2.15 -24.96 0.12
N PHE A 439 -1.05 -24.99 -0.61
CA PHE A 439 -1.06 -25.24 -2.07
C PHE A 439 -1.53 -26.64 -2.44
N VAL A 440 -1.25 -27.64 -1.60
CA VAL A 440 -1.68 -29.04 -1.86
C VAL A 440 -3.14 -29.28 -1.42
N ALA A 441 -3.55 -28.65 -0.32
CA ALA A 441 -4.87 -28.90 0.27
C ALA A 441 -6.00 -28.06 -0.35
N PHE A 442 -5.68 -26.91 -0.94
CA PHE A 442 -6.66 -25.93 -1.44
C PHE A 442 -6.45 -25.52 -2.92
N SER A 443 -5.65 -26.28 -3.67
CA SER A 443 -5.46 -26.10 -5.14
C SER A 443 -6.60 -26.73 -5.95
#